data_6a2da27a9af6eb6f9e557e7cfc94d7eb
#
_entry.id   6a2da27a9af6eb6f9e557e7cfc94d7eb
#
_cell.length_a   1.000
_cell.length_b   1.000
_cell.length_c   1.000
_cell.angle_alpha   90.00
_cell.angle_beta   90.00
_cell.angle_gamma   90.00
#
_symmetry.space_group_name_H-M   'P 1'
#
loop_
_entity.id
_entity.type
_entity.pdbx_description
1 polymer ?
#
loop_
_entity_poly.entity_id
_entity_poly.type
_entity_poly.pdbx_seq_one_letter_code
_entity_poly.pdbx_strand_id
1 'polypeptide(L)'
;MITNKELLIQNESYTKKDFYQIYPEILDLVKKITNRXDPSSSNESDPGVVLLKLLAFIADKTNYNIDKNILECFMSSVSQEDNMKKLCDMMGYDMHYYKSAFTTISLMXKGEELDEEYETSPTKSITIPRFTTISDDSKDISFITTSDVNLIYRYEVKDVDVLEGEIVDFKINDDNYISIYNLDSRNRLYFPESQIAENGIXVYQPDLNKQDSGVTNTNTWEQVSNLNTQNINKKVYKFGYDSSRRLPYLQFAENVSEYFGKGIKIKYVRTKGADGNISAKTLSIVSSGQVYFSDTSKGELDTPIQTQDEEGNEYLVIE
;
A
#
# COMPACT_ATOMS: atom_id res chain seq x y z
N MET A 1 27.25 -8.74 13.06
CA MET A 1 28.20 -9.67 12.41
C MET A 1 28.05 -9.51 10.90
N ILE A 2 29.04 -8.92 10.23
CA ILE A 2 29.00 -8.70 8.78
C ILE A 2 29.09 -10.05 8.08
N THR A 3 28.14 -10.36 7.21
CA THR A 3 28.15 -11.62 6.49
C THR A 3 29.27 -11.64 5.43
N ASN A 4 29.75 -12.85 5.09
CA ASN A 4 30.74 -13.02 4.01
C ASN A 4 30.26 -12.42 2.68
N LYS A 5 28.95 -12.39 2.45
CA LYS A 5 28.34 -11.81 1.26
C LYS A 5 28.49 -10.27 1.23
N GLU A 6 28.33 -9.64 2.40
CA GLU A 6 28.50 -8.18 2.53
C GLU A 6 29.96 -7.76 2.30
N LEU A 7 30.91 -8.58 2.78
CA LEU A 7 32.34 -8.35 2.55
C LEU A 7 32.73 -8.47 1.07
N LEU A 8 32.13 -9.42 0.37
CA LEU A 8 32.37 -9.62 -1.07
C LEU A 8 31.81 -8.46 -1.90
N ILE A 9 30.63 -7.95 -1.55
CA ILE A 9 30.01 -6.80 -2.24
C ILE A 9 30.83 -5.53 -2.03
N GLN A 10 31.41 -5.35 -0.84
CA GLN A 10 32.21 -4.14 -0.53
C GLN A 10 33.51 -4.05 -1.35
N ASN A 11 33.99 -5.17 -1.90
CA ASN A 11 35.26 -5.20 -2.64
C ASN A 11 35.09 -5.12 -4.16
N GLU A 12 33.87 -5.04 -4.68
CA GLU A 12 33.66 -4.85 -6.12
C GLU A 12 33.87 -3.39 -6.51
N SER A 13 34.94 -3.13 -7.23
CA SER A 13 35.24 -1.81 -7.81
C SER A 13 35.19 -1.89 -9.33
N TYR A 14 34.30 -1.15 -9.93
CA TYR A 14 34.15 -1.07 -11.38
C TYR A 14 35.12 -0.08 -11.99
N THR A 15 35.53 0.95 -11.26
CA THR A 15 36.44 1.97 -11.72
C THR A 15 37.92 1.53 -11.60
N LYS A 16 38.22 0.61 -10.68
CA LYS A 16 39.55 -0.02 -10.48
C LYS A 16 40.70 0.95 -10.20
N LYS A 17 40.41 2.18 -9.80
CA LYS A 17 41.46 3.17 -9.49
C LYS A 17 41.17 3.81 -8.14
N ASP A 18 42.16 3.70 -7.26
CA ASP A 18 42.12 4.34 -5.93
C ASP A 18 43.12 5.49 -5.85
N PHE A 19 43.20 6.16 -4.71
CA PHE A 19 44.10 7.26 -4.44
C PHE A 19 45.58 6.91 -4.78
N TYR A 20 46.02 5.70 -4.42
CA TYR A 20 47.41 5.26 -4.57
C TYR A 20 47.79 5.00 -6.03
N GLN A 21 46.82 4.81 -6.90
CA GLN A 21 47.01 4.70 -8.35
C GLN A 21 46.84 6.05 -9.05
N ILE A 22 45.88 6.83 -8.63
CA ILE A 22 45.58 8.15 -9.25
C ILE A 22 46.68 9.17 -8.96
N TYR A 23 47.20 9.23 -7.74
CA TYR A 23 48.15 10.25 -7.32
C TYR A 23 49.46 10.15 -8.14
N PRO A 24 50.09 8.98 -8.32
CA PRO A 24 51.27 8.88 -9.21
C PRO A 24 51.00 9.28 -10.65
N GLU A 25 49.81 8.97 -11.20
CA GLU A 25 49.47 9.37 -12.58
C GLU A 25 49.36 10.89 -12.69
N ILE A 26 48.80 11.57 -11.71
CA ILE A 26 48.74 13.03 -11.65
C ILE A 26 50.15 13.62 -11.56
N LEU A 27 51.01 13.04 -10.71
CA LEU A 27 52.39 13.46 -10.60
C LEU A 27 53.15 13.35 -11.93
N ASP A 28 52.99 12.23 -12.63
CA ASP A 28 53.65 12.00 -13.93
C ASP A 28 53.14 12.98 -14.98
N LEU A 29 51.84 13.27 -14.96
CA LEU A 29 51.28 14.29 -15.88
C LEU A 29 51.82 15.67 -15.59
N VAL A 30 51.91 16.08 -14.33
CA VAL A 30 52.44 17.38 -13.94
C VAL A 30 53.92 17.51 -14.34
N LYS A 31 54.74 16.44 -14.17
CA LYS A 31 56.14 16.41 -14.60
C LYS A 31 56.29 16.59 -16.12
N LYS A 32 55.35 16.07 -16.90
CA LYS A 32 55.34 16.22 -18.37
C LYS A 32 54.96 17.63 -18.81
N ILE A 33 54.12 18.32 -18.02
CA ILE A 33 53.59 19.64 -18.37
C ILE A 33 54.52 20.76 -17.88
N THR A 34 55.12 20.61 -16.68
CA THR A 34 55.96 21.68 -16.07
C THR A 34 57.36 21.17 -15.73
N ASN A 35 58.40 21.83 -16.26
CA ASN A 35 59.82 21.59 -15.92
C ASN A 35 60.26 22.35 -14.64
N ARG A 36 59.39 23.08 -14.03
CA ARG A 36 59.70 23.93 -12.88
C ARG A 36 59.30 23.39 -11.52
N UNK A 37 58.51 22.32 -11.24
CA UNK A 37 58.22 21.92 -10.17
C UNK A 37 58.62 20.63 -10.10
N ASP A 38 59.28 20.41 -9.29
CA ASP A 38 59.50 19.00 -8.99
C ASP A 38 58.54 18.60 -7.85
N PRO A 39 57.39 18.03 -8.24
CA PRO A 39 56.40 17.61 -7.23
C PRO A 39 56.86 16.37 -6.44
N SER A 40 58.01 15.79 -6.80
CA SER A 40 58.59 14.69 -6.04
C SER A 40 59.53 15.16 -4.92
N SER A 41 59.69 16.49 -4.74
CA SER A 41 60.43 17.01 -3.60
C SER A 41 59.81 16.50 -2.29
N SER A 42 60.65 16.17 -1.34
CA SER A 42 60.25 15.53 -0.06
C SER A 42 59.45 16.43 0.88
N ASN A 43 59.13 17.65 0.48
CA ASN A 43 58.40 18.58 1.30
C ASN A 43 56.88 18.36 1.15
N GLU A 44 56.33 17.57 2.01
CA GLU A 44 54.88 17.25 2.05
C GLU A 44 53.99 18.46 2.35
N SER A 45 54.58 19.54 2.87
CA SER A 45 53.89 20.78 3.22
C SER A 45 53.89 21.79 2.06
N ASP A 46 54.45 21.45 0.92
CA ASP A 46 54.40 22.32 -0.27
C ASP A 46 52.94 22.47 -0.72
N PRO A 47 52.46 23.72 -0.87
CA PRO A 47 51.07 23.95 -1.29
C PRO A 47 50.71 23.26 -2.61
N GLY A 48 51.65 23.16 -3.56
CA GLY A 48 51.45 22.46 -4.82
C GLY A 48 51.24 20.98 -4.63
N VAL A 49 52.04 20.33 -3.78
CA VAL A 49 51.90 18.90 -3.45
C VAL A 49 50.56 18.62 -2.73
N VAL A 50 50.19 19.51 -1.79
CA VAL A 50 48.91 19.39 -1.06
C VAL A 50 47.73 19.47 -2.04
N LEU A 51 47.82 20.39 -3.03
CA LEU A 51 46.77 20.55 -4.04
C LEU A 51 46.62 19.32 -4.91
N LEU A 52 47.75 18.71 -5.33
CA LEU A 52 47.75 17.49 -6.13
C LEU A 52 47.15 16.29 -5.32
N LYS A 53 47.49 16.20 -4.04
CA LYS A 53 46.90 15.19 -3.17
C LYS A 53 45.39 15.39 -3.00
N LEU A 54 44.90 16.63 -2.89
CA LEU A 54 43.48 16.93 -2.84
C LEU A 54 42.78 16.55 -4.13
N LEU A 55 43.35 16.81 -5.28
CA LEU A 55 42.79 16.41 -6.58
C LEU A 55 42.70 14.88 -6.70
N ALA A 56 43.73 14.17 -6.27
CA ALA A 56 43.74 12.71 -6.28
C ALA A 56 42.65 12.16 -5.32
N PHE A 57 42.48 12.79 -4.14
CA PHE A 57 41.45 12.41 -3.18
C PHE A 57 40.03 12.65 -3.75
N ILE A 58 39.85 13.81 -4.43
CA ILE A 58 38.53 14.10 -5.05
C ILE A 58 38.21 13.06 -6.13
N ALA A 59 39.22 12.70 -6.96
CA ALA A 59 39.04 11.69 -8.01
C ALA A 59 38.72 10.32 -7.41
N ASP A 60 39.40 9.92 -6.36
CA ASP A 60 39.13 8.68 -5.62
C ASP A 60 37.71 8.68 -5.06
N LYS A 61 37.31 9.78 -4.42
CA LYS A 61 35.93 9.92 -3.87
C LYS A 61 34.88 9.87 -4.98
N THR A 62 35.18 10.43 -6.15
CA THR A 62 34.28 10.37 -7.31
C THR A 62 34.14 8.92 -7.80
N ASN A 63 35.27 8.20 -7.92
CA ASN A 63 35.25 6.77 -8.30
C ASN A 63 34.43 5.94 -7.33
N TYR A 64 34.63 6.16 -6.02
CA TYR A 64 33.84 5.49 -4.99
C TYR A 64 32.33 5.74 -5.18
N ASN A 65 31.94 6.98 -5.44
CA ASN A 65 30.53 7.32 -5.67
C ASN A 65 29.98 6.67 -6.94
N ILE A 66 30.80 6.58 -8.01
CA ILE A 66 30.43 5.88 -9.25
C ILE A 66 30.20 4.39 -8.96
N ASP A 67 31.13 3.74 -8.28
CA ASP A 67 31.04 2.32 -7.93
C ASP A 67 29.79 2.07 -7.07
N LYS A 68 29.54 2.92 -6.07
CA LYS A 68 28.36 2.81 -5.22
C LYS A 68 27.07 2.95 -6.01
N ASN A 69 27.01 3.91 -6.93
CA ASN A 69 25.83 4.11 -7.78
C ASN A 69 25.58 2.92 -8.71
N ILE A 70 26.66 2.32 -9.24
CA ILE A 70 26.55 1.11 -10.08
C ILE A 70 26.00 -0.06 -9.25
N LEU A 71 26.50 -0.24 -8.02
CA LEU A 71 26.03 -1.31 -7.12
C LEU A 71 24.53 -1.14 -6.80
N GLU A 72 24.06 0.11 -6.71
CA GLU A 72 22.63 0.39 -6.46
C GLU A 72 21.72 0.04 -7.66
N CYS A 73 22.30 -0.27 -8.83
CA CYS A 73 21.52 -0.67 -10.02
C CYS A 73 21.22 -2.17 -10.08
N PHE A 74 21.77 -2.97 -9.16
CA PHE A 74 21.56 -4.43 -9.17
C PHE A 74 20.84 -4.90 -7.91
N MET A 75 19.89 -5.80 -8.10
CA MET A 75 19.09 -6.38 -7.02
C MET A 75 19.95 -7.08 -5.95
N SER A 76 21.08 -7.67 -6.36
CA SER A 76 21.98 -8.41 -5.44
C SER A 76 22.80 -7.50 -4.53
N SER A 77 22.99 -6.22 -4.90
CA SER A 77 23.91 -5.31 -4.19
C SER A 77 23.25 -4.01 -3.74
N VAL A 78 22.00 -3.76 -4.12
CA VAL A 78 21.26 -2.56 -3.71
C VAL A 78 21.16 -2.49 -2.19
N SER A 79 21.46 -1.33 -1.64
CA SER A 79 21.43 -1.10 -0.19
C SER A 79 20.41 -0.02 0.22
N GLN A 80 20.04 0.85 -0.71
CA GLN A 80 19.07 1.91 -0.46
C GLN A 80 17.65 1.42 -0.76
N GLU A 81 16.76 1.55 0.21
CA GLU A 81 15.38 1.10 0.16
C GLU A 81 14.61 1.67 -1.04
N ASP A 82 14.80 2.96 -1.33
CA ASP A 82 14.14 3.62 -2.47
C ASP A 82 14.59 3.05 -3.81
N ASN A 83 15.87 2.68 -3.93
CA ASN A 83 16.42 2.08 -5.14
C ASN A 83 15.93 0.64 -5.29
N MET A 84 15.90 -0.11 -4.19
CA MET A 84 15.34 -1.48 -4.18
C MET A 84 13.89 -1.46 -4.65
N LYS A 85 13.08 -0.51 -4.15
CA LYS A 85 11.69 -0.38 -4.56
C LYS A 85 11.57 -0.14 -6.08
N LYS A 86 12.40 0.77 -6.62
CA LYS A 86 12.39 1.05 -8.07
C LYS A 86 12.76 -0.18 -8.89
N LEU A 87 13.73 -0.97 -8.42
CA LEU A 87 14.12 -2.23 -9.09
C LEU A 87 12.98 -3.25 -9.05
N CYS A 88 12.28 -3.36 -7.92
CA CYS A 88 11.09 -4.21 -7.78
C CYS A 88 9.99 -3.76 -8.76
N ASP A 89 9.70 -2.45 -8.80
CA ASP A 89 8.71 -1.87 -9.70
C ASP A 89 9.05 -2.15 -11.17
N MET A 90 10.34 -2.08 -11.54
CA MET A 90 10.80 -2.40 -12.90
C MET A 90 10.56 -3.87 -13.28
N MET A 91 10.60 -4.77 -12.29
CA MET A 91 10.31 -6.20 -12.50
C MET A 91 8.84 -6.54 -12.38
N GLY A 92 7.99 -5.54 -12.13
CA GLY A 92 6.56 -5.74 -11.95
C GLY A 92 6.18 -6.28 -10.56
N TYR A 93 7.05 -6.13 -9.59
CA TYR A 93 6.81 -6.55 -8.21
C TYR A 93 6.56 -5.32 -7.33
N ASP A 94 5.34 -5.19 -6.85
CA ASP A 94 4.99 -4.15 -5.88
C ASP A 94 5.51 -4.52 -4.49
N MET A 95 6.40 -3.70 -3.97
CA MET A 95 6.99 -3.93 -2.65
C MET A 95 6.08 -3.36 -1.57
N HIS A 96 5.46 -4.26 -0.79
CA HIS A 96 4.57 -3.91 0.30
C HIS A 96 5.23 -4.18 1.66
N TYR A 97 5.07 -3.26 2.58
CA TYR A 97 5.59 -3.42 3.95
C TYR A 97 4.70 -4.31 4.80
N TYR A 98 3.39 -4.21 4.62
CA TYR A 98 2.41 -5.04 5.32
C TYR A 98 1.43 -5.59 4.29
N LYS A 99 1.42 -6.89 4.16
CA LYS A 99 0.49 -7.60 3.28
C LYS A 99 -0.50 -8.35 4.17
N SER A 100 -1.77 -8.04 4.01
CA SER A 100 -2.86 -8.72 4.70
C SER A 100 -2.98 -10.16 4.22
N ALA A 101 -3.37 -11.05 5.11
CA ALA A 101 -3.79 -12.39 4.73
C ALA A 101 -5.05 -12.28 3.86
N PHE A 102 -5.13 -13.12 2.85
CA PHE A 102 -6.18 -13.07 1.83
C PHE A 102 -6.67 -14.48 1.56
N THR A 103 -7.99 -14.64 1.51
CA THR A 103 -8.60 -15.93 1.17
C THR A 103 -9.94 -15.70 0.49
N THR A 104 -10.49 -16.75 -0.08
CA THR A 104 -11.85 -16.77 -0.64
C THR A 104 -12.71 -17.67 0.24
N ILE A 105 -13.89 -17.19 0.59
CA ILE A 105 -14.88 -17.97 1.35
C ILE A 105 -16.15 -18.11 0.52
N SER A 106 -16.92 -19.16 0.81
CA SER A 106 -18.22 -19.41 0.18
C SER A 106 -19.32 -19.06 1.16
N LEU A 107 -20.26 -18.21 0.75
CA LEU A 107 -21.39 -17.75 1.55
C LEU A 107 -22.69 -18.32 0.99
N MET A 108 -23.57 -18.78 1.89
CA MET A 108 -24.86 -19.39 1.53
C MET A 108 -25.94 -18.99 2.54
N UNK A 109 -27.00 -18.69 2.28
CA UNK A 109 -27.92 -18.37 2.97
C UNK A 109 -28.55 -19.48 3.33
N LYS A 110 -28.95 -19.68 4.36
CA LYS A 110 -29.63 -20.81 5.00
C LYS A 110 -30.66 -20.30 6.03
N GLY A 111 -31.79 -20.87 6.10
CA GLY A 111 -32.79 -20.51 7.14
C GLY A 111 -34.20 -20.57 6.62
N GLU A 112 -35.10 -21.10 7.46
CA GLU A 112 -36.52 -21.29 7.12
C GLU A 112 -37.30 -19.95 7.05
N GLU A 113 -36.96 -18.98 7.88
CA GLU A 113 -37.62 -17.66 7.86
C GLU A 113 -37.31 -16.86 6.61
N LEU A 114 -36.11 -17.08 6.03
CA LEU A 114 -35.72 -16.45 4.74
C LEU A 114 -36.56 -17.05 3.59
N ASP A 115 -36.99 -18.30 3.70
CA ASP A 115 -37.73 -19.01 2.64
C ASP A 115 -39.08 -18.38 2.34
N GLU A 116 -39.87 -17.99 3.36
CA GLU A 116 -41.19 -17.40 3.13
C GLU A 116 -41.08 -16.05 2.38
N GLU A 117 -40.08 -15.24 2.69
CA GLU A 117 -39.86 -13.96 2.00
C GLU A 117 -39.36 -14.17 0.58
N TYR A 118 -38.47 -15.14 0.36
CA TYR A 118 -37.98 -15.48 -0.98
C TYR A 118 -39.08 -16.07 -1.88
N GLU A 119 -39.95 -16.86 -1.33
CA GLU A 119 -41.09 -17.46 -2.09
C GLU A 119 -42.12 -16.43 -2.51
N THR A 120 -42.33 -15.41 -1.67
CA THR A 120 -43.34 -14.39 -1.93
C THR A 120 -42.89 -13.24 -2.82
N SER A 121 -41.57 -13.06 -2.93
CA SER A 121 -41.04 -11.96 -3.78
C SER A 121 -39.68 -12.34 -4.43
N PRO A 122 -39.74 -12.74 -5.69
CA PRO A 122 -38.50 -13.12 -6.41
C PRO A 122 -37.52 -11.96 -6.69
N THR A 123 -37.91 -10.74 -6.33
CA THR A 123 -37.02 -9.57 -6.46
C THR A 123 -36.19 -9.31 -5.20
N LYS A 124 -36.46 -10.01 -4.12
CA LYS A 124 -35.71 -9.83 -2.87
C LYS A 124 -34.42 -10.64 -2.88
N SER A 125 -33.37 -10.06 -2.32
CA SER A 125 -32.07 -10.71 -2.16
C SER A 125 -31.44 -10.29 -0.84
N ILE A 126 -30.47 -11.08 -0.37
CA ILE A 126 -29.64 -10.71 0.76
C ILE A 126 -28.39 -10.06 0.21
N THR A 127 -28.13 -8.83 0.60
CA THR A 127 -26.92 -8.10 0.25
C THR A 127 -25.97 -8.11 1.44
N ILE A 128 -24.80 -8.66 1.22
CA ILE A 128 -23.66 -8.61 2.15
C ILE A 128 -22.72 -7.56 1.58
N PRO A 129 -22.63 -6.39 2.22
CA PRO A 129 -21.85 -5.31 1.65
C PRO A 129 -20.35 -5.56 1.74
N ARG A 130 -19.59 -4.88 0.88
CA ARG A 130 -18.16 -4.69 1.06
C ARG A 130 -17.89 -4.13 2.45
N PHE A 131 -16.83 -4.58 3.08
CA PHE A 131 -16.43 -4.24 4.45
C PHE A 131 -17.33 -4.89 5.53
N THR A 132 -18.06 -5.96 5.20
CA THR A 132 -18.68 -6.80 6.23
C THR A 132 -17.59 -7.60 6.94
N THR A 133 -17.64 -7.60 8.26
CA THR A 133 -16.66 -8.30 9.09
C THR A 133 -17.08 -9.76 9.28
N ILE A 134 -16.13 -10.65 9.09
CA ILE A 134 -16.26 -12.09 9.28
C ILE A 134 -15.17 -12.51 10.26
N SER A 135 -15.53 -13.23 11.30
CA SER A 135 -14.57 -13.59 12.34
C SER A 135 -14.59 -15.10 12.64
N ASP A 136 -13.60 -15.52 13.36
CA ASP A 136 -13.59 -16.85 13.98
C ASP A 136 -14.40 -16.83 15.29
N ASP A 137 -14.59 -17.99 15.89
CA ASP A 137 -15.35 -18.13 17.13
C ASP A 137 -14.75 -17.35 18.30
N SER A 138 -13.43 -17.17 18.31
CA SER A 138 -12.73 -16.40 19.36
C SER A 138 -12.87 -14.89 19.15
N LYS A 139 -13.21 -14.43 17.94
CA LYS A 139 -13.26 -13.02 17.50
C LYS A 139 -11.92 -12.30 17.62
N ASP A 140 -10.82 -13.06 17.71
CA ASP A 140 -9.47 -12.48 17.81
C ASP A 140 -8.94 -12.01 16.46
N ILE A 141 -9.31 -12.71 15.39
CA ILE A 141 -8.89 -12.37 14.02
C ILE A 141 -10.16 -12.18 13.18
N SER A 142 -10.26 -11.04 12.53
CA SER A 142 -11.37 -10.71 11.66
C SER A 142 -10.91 -10.59 10.22
N PHE A 143 -11.79 -10.96 9.33
CA PHE A 143 -11.65 -10.81 7.88
C PHE A 143 -12.79 -9.91 7.39
N ILE A 144 -12.58 -9.26 6.28
CA ILE A 144 -13.47 -8.23 5.75
C ILE A 144 -13.72 -8.53 4.28
N THR A 145 -14.99 -8.50 3.85
CA THR A 145 -15.36 -8.71 2.45
C THR A 145 -14.80 -7.59 1.58
N THR A 146 -14.24 -7.95 0.42
CA THR A 146 -13.64 -6.99 -0.51
C THR A 146 -14.64 -6.44 -1.53
N SER A 147 -15.79 -7.08 -1.67
CA SER A 147 -16.84 -6.70 -2.64
C SER A 147 -18.23 -6.96 -2.04
N ASP A 148 -19.24 -6.34 -2.64
CA ASP A 148 -20.63 -6.62 -2.32
C ASP A 148 -21.03 -8.00 -2.86
N VAL A 149 -21.79 -8.75 -2.07
CA VAL A 149 -22.31 -10.07 -2.47
C VAL A 149 -23.83 -10.04 -2.36
N ASN A 150 -24.52 -10.40 -3.43
CA ASN A 150 -25.98 -10.51 -3.45
C ASN A 150 -26.38 -11.98 -3.63
N LEU A 151 -27.07 -12.53 -2.63
CA LEU A 151 -27.62 -13.88 -2.66
C LEU A 151 -29.09 -13.77 -3.01
N ILE A 152 -29.49 -14.35 -4.16
CA ILE A 152 -30.84 -14.20 -4.74
C ILE A 152 -31.69 -15.43 -4.45
N TYR A 153 -31.10 -16.59 -4.40
CA TYR A 153 -31.81 -17.87 -4.27
C TYR A 153 -31.38 -18.61 -3.02
N ARG A 154 -32.33 -19.35 -2.44
CA ARG A 154 -32.09 -20.30 -1.37
C ARG A 154 -30.97 -21.28 -1.77
N TYR A 155 -30.06 -21.54 -0.85
CA TYR A 155 -28.88 -22.39 -1.07
C TYR A 155 -27.96 -21.95 -2.23
N GLU A 156 -28.12 -20.73 -2.70
CA GLU A 156 -27.15 -20.16 -3.62
C GLU A 156 -25.83 -19.97 -2.87
N VAL A 157 -24.76 -20.55 -3.43
CA VAL A 157 -23.40 -20.39 -2.88
C VAL A 157 -22.68 -19.35 -3.73
N LYS A 158 -22.12 -18.35 -3.09
CA LYS A 158 -21.29 -17.34 -3.78
C LYS A 158 -19.95 -17.21 -3.06
N ASP A 159 -18.91 -17.26 -3.88
CA ASP A 159 -17.56 -17.05 -3.43
C ASP A 159 -17.27 -15.55 -3.31
N VAL A 160 -16.67 -15.15 -2.22
CA VAL A 160 -16.23 -13.78 -2.00
C VAL A 160 -14.81 -13.78 -1.44
N ASP A 161 -14.04 -12.86 -1.95
CA ASP A 161 -12.68 -12.63 -1.47
C ASP A 161 -12.74 -11.83 -0.18
N VAL A 162 -11.98 -12.28 0.81
CA VAL A 162 -11.90 -11.63 2.12
C VAL A 162 -10.46 -11.32 2.47
N LEU A 163 -10.28 -10.23 3.20
CA LEU A 163 -9.01 -9.64 3.55
C LEU A 163 -8.91 -9.54 5.08
N GLU A 164 -7.84 -10.05 5.65
CA GLU A 164 -7.63 -9.98 7.10
C GLU A 164 -7.47 -8.53 7.56
N GLY A 165 -8.10 -8.18 8.65
CA GLY A 165 -7.90 -6.92 9.33
C GLY A 165 -9.15 -6.34 9.97
N GLU A 166 -8.98 -5.13 10.50
CA GLU A 166 -10.00 -4.35 11.20
C GLU A 166 -10.30 -3.07 10.42
N ILE A 167 -11.58 -2.73 10.28
CA ILE A 167 -11.99 -1.50 9.57
C ILE A 167 -11.75 -0.29 10.48
N VAL A 168 -11.08 0.70 9.93
CA VAL A 168 -10.78 1.96 10.62
C VAL A 168 -11.27 3.13 9.76
N ASP A 169 -11.99 4.06 10.37
CA ASP A 169 -12.33 5.35 9.76
C ASP A 169 -11.11 6.27 9.87
N PHE A 170 -10.64 6.76 8.74
CA PHE A 170 -9.54 7.73 8.73
C PHE A 170 -10.03 9.07 9.31
N LYS A 171 -9.31 9.59 10.28
CA LYS A 171 -9.66 10.86 10.96
C LYS A 171 -8.45 11.78 11.04
N ILE A 172 -8.73 13.08 10.89
CA ILE A 172 -7.76 14.14 11.18
C ILE A 172 -8.38 15.03 12.25
N ASN A 173 -7.75 15.12 13.42
CA ASN A 173 -8.25 15.91 14.56
C ASN A 173 -9.71 15.56 14.90
N ASP A 174 -10.02 14.27 14.92
CA ASP A 174 -11.35 13.69 15.19
C ASP A 174 -12.43 14.00 14.12
N ASP A 175 -12.03 14.61 12.99
CA ASP A 175 -12.93 14.84 11.86
C ASP A 175 -12.76 13.72 10.82
N ASN A 176 -13.86 13.11 10.42
CA ASN A 176 -13.89 12.07 9.38
C ASN A 176 -13.86 12.66 7.96
N TYR A 177 -14.05 13.97 7.83
CA TYR A 177 -14.03 14.65 6.54
C TYR A 177 -12.63 15.16 6.23
N ILE A 178 -12.07 14.67 5.14
CA ILE A 178 -10.75 15.05 4.66
C ILE A 178 -10.95 16.11 3.58
N SER A 179 -10.44 17.29 3.83
CA SER A 179 -10.50 18.41 2.88
C SER A 179 -9.22 18.45 2.03
N ILE A 180 -9.26 19.24 0.95
CA ILE A 180 -8.10 19.41 0.09
C ILE A 180 -6.90 20.03 0.84
N TYR A 181 -7.16 20.79 1.89
CA TYR A 181 -6.11 21.44 2.70
C TYR A 181 -5.31 20.44 3.56
N ASN A 182 -5.79 19.21 3.67
CA ASN A 182 -5.08 18.15 4.39
C ASN A 182 -4.01 17.47 3.52
N LEU A 183 -3.98 17.77 2.22
CA LEU A 183 -3.00 17.21 1.29
C LEU A 183 -1.70 18.01 1.31
N ASP A 184 -0.59 17.32 1.04
CA ASP A 184 0.70 17.99 0.88
C ASP A 184 0.82 18.62 -0.53
N SER A 185 1.98 19.25 -0.82
CA SER A 185 2.26 19.93 -2.09
C SER A 185 2.28 19.00 -3.31
N ARG A 186 2.27 17.67 -3.09
CA ARG A 186 2.20 16.66 -4.15
C ARG A 186 0.85 15.96 -4.20
N ASN A 187 -0.17 16.54 -3.57
CA ASN A 187 -1.51 15.96 -3.42
C ASN A 187 -1.50 14.60 -2.71
N ARG A 188 -0.64 14.43 -1.69
CA ARG A 188 -0.54 13.22 -0.90
C ARG A 188 -1.19 13.39 0.46
N LEU A 189 -1.91 12.37 0.87
CA LEU A 189 -2.47 12.23 2.22
C LEU A 189 -1.79 11.05 2.90
N TYR A 190 -1.11 11.29 3.98
CA TYR A 190 -0.37 10.25 4.72
C TYR A 190 -1.28 9.61 5.77
N PHE A 191 -1.22 8.30 5.85
CA PHE A 191 -1.90 7.57 6.92
C PHE A 191 -1.18 7.76 8.26
N PRO A 192 -1.91 7.64 9.38
CA PRO A 192 -1.28 7.79 10.70
C PRO A 192 -0.49 6.56 11.15
N GLU A 193 -0.59 5.46 10.42
CA GLU A 193 0.02 4.17 10.76
C GLU A 193 0.49 3.45 9.50
N SER A 194 1.35 2.45 9.68
CA SER A 194 1.97 1.73 8.55
C SER A 194 1.24 0.43 8.18
N GLN A 195 0.46 -0.13 9.10
CA GLN A 195 -0.15 -1.45 8.98
C GLN A 195 -1.48 -1.38 8.20
N ILE A 196 -1.41 -1.03 6.92
CA ILE A 196 -2.59 -0.81 6.07
C ILE A 196 -2.60 -1.80 4.92
N ALA A 197 -3.72 -2.49 4.76
CA ALA A 197 -3.96 -3.39 3.63
C ALA A 197 -4.29 -2.56 2.39
N GLU A 198 -3.48 -2.68 1.34
CA GLU A 198 -3.61 -1.91 0.11
C GLU A 198 -4.99 -2.05 -0.54
N ASN A 199 -5.52 -3.27 -0.60
CA ASN A 199 -6.80 -3.55 -1.24
C ASN A 199 -8.01 -3.28 -0.30
N GLY A 200 -7.75 -2.84 0.93
CA GLY A 200 -8.75 -2.54 1.95
C GLY A 200 -9.03 -1.06 2.12
N ILE A 201 -8.99 -0.31 1.03
CA ILE A 201 -9.17 1.15 1.12
C ILE A 201 -10.36 1.60 0.28
N UNK A 202 -11.21 2.51 0.81
CA UNK A 202 -12.19 2.99 0.30
C UNK A 202 -12.14 4.36 0.38
N VAL A 203 -12.16 5.00 -0.57
CA VAL A 203 -12.26 6.48 -0.61
C VAL A 203 -13.59 6.85 -1.25
N TYR A 204 -14.37 7.70 -0.61
CA TYR A 204 -15.70 8.04 -1.12
C TYR A 204 -16.13 9.45 -0.71
N GLN A 205 -17.06 10.01 -1.45
CA GLN A 205 -17.74 11.25 -1.09
C GLN A 205 -19.12 10.90 -0.52
N PRO A 206 -19.41 11.24 0.73
CA PRO A 206 -20.73 10.95 1.29
C PRO A 206 -21.81 11.75 0.59
N ASP A 207 -22.95 11.10 0.35
CA ASP A 207 -24.13 11.77 -0.16
C ASP A 207 -24.81 12.49 1.00
N LEU A 208 -24.84 13.80 0.97
CA LEU A 208 -25.40 14.63 2.02
C LEU A 208 -26.91 14.45 2.18
N ASN A 209 -27.57 13.85 1.20
CA ASN A 209 -29.02 13.65 1.19
C ASN A 209 -29.43 12.22 1.63
N LYS A 210 -28.46 11.35 1.85
CA LYS A 210 -28.72 9.96 2.29
C LYS A 210 -28.01 9.69 3.60
N GLN A 211 -28.65 8.92 4.46
CA GLN A 211 -28.01 8.43 5.67
C GLN A 211 -26.75 7.64 5.25
N ASP A 212 -25.64 7.94 5.88
CA ASP A 212 -24.34 7.39 5.49
C ASP A 212 -24.24 5.92 5.92
N SER A 213 -24.83 5.03 5.13
CA SER A 213 -24.73 3.58 5.37
C SER A 213 -23.34 3.04 5.02
N GLY A 214 -22.51 3.83 4.38
CA GLY A 214 -21.14 3.49 4.08
C GLY A 214 -20.94 2.48 2.95
N VAL A 215 -22.02 1.93 2.43
CA VAL A 215 -21.96 0.68 1.68
C VAL A 215 -22.30 0.84 0.20
N THR A 216 -23.27 1.69 -0.13
CA THR A 216 -23.75 1.84 -1.51
C THR A 216 -23.46 3.22 -2.08
N ASN A 217 -22.33 3.77 -1.72
CA ASN A 217 -21.98 5.09 -2.22
C ASN A 217 -21.44 4.97 -3.65
N THR A 218 -22.26 5.33 -4.64
CA THR A 218 -21.86 5.36 -6.05
C THR A 218 -20.75 6.37 -6.35
N ASN A 219 -20.38 7.17 -5.36
CA ASN A 219 -19.41 8.27 -5.50
C ASN A 219 -18.04 7.88 -4.95
N THR A 220 -17.61 6.66 -5.28
CA THR A 220 -16.32 6.12 -4.84
C THR A 220 -15.18 6.54 -5.78
N TRP A 221 -13.98 6.58 -5.23
CA TRP A 221 -12.74 6.85 -5.96
C TRP A 221 -12.09 5.50 -6.32
N GLU A 222 -11.54 5.42 -7.52
CA GLU A 222 -10.89 4.21 -8.02
C GLU A 222 -9.39 4.23 -7.72
N GLN A 223 -8.87 3.10 -7.24
CA GLN A 223 -7.42 2.93 -7.08
C GLN A 223 -6.78 2.60 -8.43
N VAL A 224 -5.70 3.29 -8.76
CA VAL A 224 -4.95 3.07 -10.00
C VAL A 224 -3.47 2.85 -9.67
N SER A 225 -2.80 2.07 -10.51
CA SER A 225 -1.36 1.83 -10.35
C SER A 225 -0.52 3.06 -10.68
N ASN A 226 -0.98 3.88 -11.63
CA ASN A 226 -0.27 5.10 -12.04
C ASN A 226 -1.23 6.25 -12.34
N LEU A 227 -0.87 7.42 -11.85
CA LEU A 227 -1.55 8.68 -12.19
C LEU A 227 -0.93 9.20 -13.48
N ASN A 228 -1.69 9.17 -14.56
CA ASN A 228 -1.24 9.58 -15.89
C ASN A 228 -2.25 10.53 -16.53
N THR A 229 -1.95 11.04 -17.70
CA THR A 229 -2.79 11.99 -18.41
C THR A 229 -4.19 11.47 -18.78
N GLN A 230 -4.35 10.15 -18.87
CA GLN A 230 -5.65 9.55 -19.20
C GLN A 230 -6.63 9.56 -18.02
N ASN A 231 -6.12 9.58 -16.79
CA ASN A 231 -6.96 9.52 -15.59
C ASN A 231 -6.90 10.78 -14.71
N ILE A 232 -6.23 11.84 -15.18
CA ILE A 232 -6.06 13.08 -14.43
C ILE A 232 -7.40 13.77 -14.12
N ASN A 233 -8.40 13.55 -14.97
CA ASN A 233 -9.73 14.14 -14.84
C ASN A 233 -10.76 13.12 -14.30
N LYS A 234 -10.33 12.21 -13.46
CA LYS A 234 -11.19 11.18 -12.85
C LYS A 234 -11.01 11.17 -11.34
N LYS A 235 -11.98 10.59 -10.65
CA LYS A 235 -11.88 10.33 -9.19
C LYS A 235 -11.00 9.11 -8.97
N VAL A 236 -9.69 9.32 -9.03
CA VAL A 236 -8.70 8.25 -8.87
C VAL A 236 -7.65 8.62 -7.83
N TYR A 237 -7.09 7.60 -7.21
CA TYR A 237 -5.96 7.74 -6.30
C TYR A 237 -4.96 6.61 -6.53
N LYS A 238 -3.72 6.87 -6.20
CA LYS A 238 -2.65 5.87 -6.16
C LYS A 238 -2.28 5.63 -4.71
N PHE A 239 -2.19 4.37 -4.32
CA PHE A 239 -1.62 3.98 -3.03
C PHE A 239 -0.09 3.91 -3.18
N GLY A 240 0.63 4.42 -2.20
CA GLY A 240 2.08 4.40 -2.19
C GLY A 240 2.65 4.37 -0.78
N TYR A 241 3.95 4.20 -0.69
CA TYR A 241 4.67 4.17 0.58
C TYR A 241 5.87 5.10 0.52
N ASP A 242 6.03 5.94 1.54
CA ASP A 242 7.15 6.87 1.67
C ASP A 242 8.17 6.25 2.63
N SER A 243 9.30 5.81 2.09
CA SER A 243 10.36 5.13 2.85
C SER A 243 11.00 6.05 3.88
N SER A 244 11.05 7.36 3.60
CA SER A 244 11.67 8.31 4.53
C SER A 244 10.79 8.56 5.76
N ARG A 245 9.48 8.58 5.58
CA ARG A 245 8.50 8.73 6.68
C ARG A 245 8.07 7.38 7.27
N ARG A 246 8.31 6.30 6.54
CA ARG A 246 7.84 4.94 6.85
C ARG A 246 6.32 4.87 6.99
N LEU A 247 5.61 5.62 6.14
CA LEU A 247 4.16 5.70 6.17
C LEU A 247 3.58 5.51 4.76
N PRO A 248 2.47 4.79 4.64
CA PRO A 248 1.72 4.75 3.39
C PRO A 248 0.99 6.07 3.16
N TYR A 249 0.68 6.33 1.91
CA TYR A 249 -0.05 7.53 1.51
C TYR A 249 -0.98 7.24 0.34
N LEU A 250 -2.01 8.08 0.21
CA LEU A 250 -2.81 8.18 -1.01
C LEU A 250 -2.35 9.40 -1.78
N GLN A 251 -2.04 9.22 -3.04
CA GLN A 251 -1.71 10.33 -3.94
C GLN A 251 -2.85 10.52 -4.91
N PHE A 252 -3.34 11.75 -5.01
CA PHE A 252 -4.45 12.13 -5.88
C PHE A 252 -3.91 12.81 -7.14
N ALA A 253 -4.74 12.83 -8.19
CA ALA A 253 -4.40 13.48 -9.47
C ALA A 253 -4.22 15.00 -9.30
N GLU A 254 -3.57 15.64 -10.27
CA GLU A 254 -3.30 17.10 -10.22
C GLU A 254 -4.57 17.94 -10.11
N ASN A 255 -5.63 17.53 -10.79
CA ASN A 255 -6.91 18.26 -10.81
C ASN A 255 -7.85 17.85 -9.67
N VAL A 256 -7.31 17.29 -8.59
CA VAL A 256 -8.10 16.78 -7.46
C VAL A 256 -9.06 17.82 -6.86
N SER A 257 -8.67 19.09 -6.89
CA SER A 257 -9.51 20.20 -6.37
C SER A 257 -10.89 20.28 -7.01
N GLU A 258 -11.02 19.86 -8.27
CA GLU A 258 -12.30 19.86 -9.00
C GLU A 258 -13.26 18.78 -8.50
N TYR A 259 -12.72 17.72 -7.92
CA TYR A 259 -13.47 16.50 -7.56
C TYR A 259 -13.65 16.33 -6.04
N PHE A 260 -12.90 17.05 -5.22
CA PHE A 260 -12.95 16.90 -3.76
C PHE A 260 -14.25 17.43 -3.14
N GLY A 261 -14.86 18.44 -3.78
CA GLY A 261 -16.11 19.02 -3.28
C GLY A 261 -15.98 19.52 -1.84
N LYS A 262 -16.92 19.12 -0.96
CA LYS A 262 -16.89 19.48 0.46
C LYS A 262 -15.91 18.62 1.29
N GLY A 263 -15.35 17.57 0.68
CA GLY A 263 -14.43 16.66 1.33
C GLY A 263 -14.76 15.22 1.00
N ILE A 264 -13.83 14.35 1.34
CA ILE A 264 -13.94 12.90 1.16
C ILE A 264 -13.89 12.21 2.52
N LYS A 265 -14.42 11.00 2.58
CA LYS A 265 -14.24 10.08 3.70
C LYS A 265 -13.39 8.91 3.24
N ILE A 266 -12.59 8.40 4.14
CA ILE A 266 -11.71 7.26 3.87
C ILE A 266 -11.93 6.22 4.97
N LYS A 267 -12.21 4.99 4.54
CA LYS A 267 -12.13 3.80 5.40
C LYS A 267 -10.96 2.96 4.92
N TYR A 268 -10.27 2.36 5.86
CA TYR A 268 -9.17 1.46 5.51
C TYR A 268 -9.13 0.27 6.46
N VAL A 269 -8.50 -0.79 6.00
CA VAL A 269 -8.33 -2.02 6.77
C VAL A 269 -6.93 -2.00 7.40
N ARG A 270 -6.91 -2.05 8.72
CA ARG A 270 -5.68 -2.23 9.51
C ARG A 270 -5.40 -3.72 9.59
N THR A 271 -4.22 -4.14 9.12
CA THR A 271 -3.83 -5.55 9.07
C THR A 271 -2.82 -5.90 10.17
N LYS A 272 -2.89 -7.12 10.65
CA LYS A 272 -1.86 -7.72 11.52
C LYS A 272 -0.71 -8.34 10.72
N GLY A 273 -0.80 -8.31 9.38
CA GLY A 273 0.22 -8.88 8.50
C GLY A 273 0.33 -10.40 8.68
N ALA A 274 1.54 -10.90 8.89
CA ALA A 274 1.79 -12.33 9.05
C ALA A 274 1.07 -12.94 10.26
N ASP A 275 0.81 -12.16 11.30
CA ASP A 275 0.11 -12.60 12.51
C ASP A 275 -1.40 -12.75 12.29
N GLY A 276 -1.91 -12.28 11.15
CA GLY A 276 -3.31 -12.42 10.76
C GLY A 276 -3.64 -13.71 10.02
N ASN A 277 -2.68 -14.60 9.83
CA ASN A 277 -2.92 -15.90 9.18
C ASN A 277 -3.65 -16.86 10.13
N ILE A 278 -4.69 -17.51 9.61
CA ILE A 278 -5.49 -18.49 10.35
C ILE A 278 -5.49 -19.84 9.63
N SER A 279 -5.90 -20.87 10.34
CA SER A 279 -6.07 -22.21 9.75
C SER A 279 -7.29 -22.23 8.83
N ALA A 280 -7.32 -23.14 7.89
CA ALA A 280 -8.45 -23.33 7.01
C ALA A 280 -9.72 -23.72 7.82
N LYS A 281 -10.88 -23.19 7.39
CA LYS A 281 -12.19 -23.50 7.97
C LYS A 281 -12.37 -23.03 9.43
N THR A 282 -11.73 -21.91 9.79
CA THR A 282 -11.92 -21.31 11.13
C THR A 282 -12.87 -20.12 11.12
N LEU A 283 -13.13 -19.52 9.96
CA LEU A 283 -14.08 -18.41 9.84
C LEU A 283 -15.52 -18.95 9.90
N SER A 284 -16.31 -18.43 10.81
CA SER A 284 -17.65 -18.97 11.10
C SER A 284 -18.72 -17.90 11.28
N ILE A 285 -18.38 -16.70 11.76
CA ILE A 285 -19.36 -15.69 12.19
C ILE A 285 -19.33 -14.49 11.25
N VAL A 286 -20.49 -14.18 10.66
CA VAL A 286 -20.73 -12.92 9.95
C VAL A 286 -21.31 -11.92 10.95
N SER A 287 -20.71 -10.74 11.07
CA SER A 287 -21.14 -9.76 12.08
C SER A 287 -22.56 -9.27 11.82
N SER A 288 -23.37 -9.34 12.86
CA SER A 288 -24.76 -8.86 12.84
C SER A 288 -24.85 -7.36 12.54
N GLY A 289 -25.88 -6.96 11.84
CA GLY A 289 -26.13 -5.55 11.49
C GLY A 289 -25.41 -5.06 10.26
N GLN A 290 -24.59 -5.91 9.63
CA GLN A 290 -23.86 -5.54 8.40
C GLN A 290 -24.42 -6.24 7.15
N VAL A 291 -25.53 -6.93 7.28
CA VAL A 291 -26.19 -7.67 6.21
C VAL A 291 -27.58 -7.09 6.03
N TYR A 292 -28.03 -6.95 4.80
CA TYR A 292 -29.29 -6.26 4.48
C TYR A 292 -30.15 -7.10 3.55
N PHE A 293 -31.46 -7.07 3.79
CA PHE A 293 -32.42 -7.40 2.74
C PHE A 293 -32.41 -6.27 1.72
N SER A 294 -32.36 -6.62 0.45
CA SER A 294 -32.48 -5.66 -0.64
C SER A 294 -33.60 -6.07 -1.57
N ASP A 295 -34.38 -5.11 -2.01
CA ASP A 295 -35.41 -5.30 -3.02
C ASP A 295 -34.91 -4.70 -4.34
N THR A 296 -34.57 -5.56 -5.28
CA THR A 296 -34.02 -5.14 -6.58
C THR A 296 -35.01 -4.28 -7.38
N SER A 297 -36.30 -4.33 -7.07
CA SER A 297 -37.30 -3.47 -7.72
C SER A 297 -37.22 -2.01 -7.25
N LYS A 298 -36.73 -1.78 -6.03
CA LYS A 298 -36.62 -0.43 -5.44
C LYS A 298 -35.22 0.17 -5.52
N GLY A 299 -34.20 -0.66 -5.71
CA GLY A 299 -32.81 -0.22 -5.75
C GLY A 299 -32.27 0.34 -4.44
N GLU A 300 -32.89 0.02 -3.33
CA GLU A 300 -32.51 0.49 -2.00
C GLU A 300 -32.24 -0.68 -1.07
N LEU A 301 -31.33 -0.48 -0.14
CA LEU A 301 -31.11 -1.46 0.94
C LEU A 301 -32.21 -1.30 1.97
N ASP A 302 -32.81 -2.40 2.34
CA ASP A 302 -33.83 -2.45 3.38
C ASP A 302 -33.20 -2.51 4.80
N THR A 303 -33.95 -2.89 5.79
CA THR A 303 -33.48 -2.98 7.16
C THR A 303 -32.33 -3.99 7.30
N PRO A 304 -31.33 -3.69 8.15
CA PRO A 304 -30.32 -4.70 8.49
C PRO A 304 -30.98 -5.96 9.10
N ILE A 305 -30.51 -7.10 8.66
CA ILE A 305 -31.00 -8.36 9.23
C ILE A 305 -30.06 -8.83 10.34
N GLN A 306 -30.63 -9.51 11.32
CA GLN A 306 -29.82 -10.25 12.28
C GLN A 306 -29.25 -11.50 11.57
N THR A 307 -28.01 -11.82 11.83
CA THR A 307 -27.38 -13.01 11.25
C THR A 307 -27.69 -14.28 12.02
N GLN A 308 -28.39 -14.16 13.16
CA GLN A 308 -28.80 -15.28 13.99
C GLN A 308 -30.26 -15.07 14.44
N ASP A 309 -30.97 -16.16 14.55
CA ASP A 309 -32.32 -16.15 15.13
C ASP A 309 -32.29 -16.04 16.68
N GLU A 310 -33.48 -16.02 17.33
CA GLU A 310 -33.60 -15.92 18.80
C GLU A 310 -33.01 -17.15 19.51
N GLU A 311 -32.87 -18.26 18.80
CA GLU A 311 -32.33 -19.51 19.30
C GLU A 311 -30.82 -19.64 19.05
N GLY A 312 -30.20 -18.68 18.31
CA GLY A 312 -28.79 -18.65 18.01
C GLY A 312 -28.39 -19.40 16.75
N ASN A 313 -29.35 -19.85 15.93
CA ASN A 313 -29.03 -20.48 14.64
C ASN A 313 -28.64 -19.41 13.62
N GLU A 314 -27.63 -19.70 12.82
CA GLU A 314 -27.09 -18.76 11.83
C GLU A 314 -27.88 -18.83 10.52
N TYR A 315 -28.35 -17.68 10.04
CA TYR A 315 -28.98 -17.54 8.73
C TYR A 315 -27.96 -17.54 7.57
N LEU A 316 -26.77 -17.06 7.85
CA LEU A 316 -25.66 -17.05 6.87
C LEU A 316 -24.58 -18.03 7.31
N VAL A 317 -24.27 -18.97 6.43
CA VAL A 317 -23.28 -20.02 6.69
C VAL A 317 -22.08 -19.79 5.78
N ILE A 318 -20.90 -19.95 6.35
CA ILE A 318 -19.63 -19.97 5.62
C ILE A 318 -19.26 -21.43 5.36
N GLU A 319 -19.08 -21.80 4.09
CA GLU A 319 -18.66 -23.14 3.67
C GLU A 319 -17.18 -23.21 3.30
#